data_ba83c05422500aae380aad2ea2ccef6e
#
_entry.id   ba83c05422500aae380aad2ea2ccef6e
#
_cell.length_a   1.000
_cell.length_b   1.000
_cell.length_c   1.000
_cell.angle_alpha   90.00
_cell.angle_beta   90.00
_cell.angle_gamma   90.00
#
_symmetry.space_group_name_H-M   'P 1'
#
loop_
_entity.id
_entity.type
_entity.pdbx_description
1 polymer ?
#
loop_
_entity_poly.entity_id
_entity_poly.type
_entity_poly.pdbx_seq_one_letter_code
_entity_poly.pdbx_strand_id
1 'polypeptide(L)'
;VKAVQVNLFGQFVGAVAPLRGKPGFYEFSYAPDFRKSGLEIAPVKMKLNAAKNRFSFPELASETFHGLPGLLADALPDKFGNALIDEYLARKGLLPENITTLQRLLYVGKRSMGALEFEPAEQDLRSEATAVPLDMADLVEDARRALKGEFSRVAQDIIDVGSSAGGARAKAVIGWHPGTNQVVSGQFEVPEGFEHWLLKFDVGGDGQLGTTAGFGRIEYAHYLMAREAGVEMSDCRLLEEGGRAHFMTRRFDRVGNEKLHMQSLCALQHLDFNMPYVHGYEQYLRTILALKLGAVALEQAWMRCAFNVAAVNCDDHTKNFAFLMD
;
A
#
# COMPACT_ATOMS: atom_id res chain seq x y z
N VAL A 1 8.56 -1.73 21.63
CA VAL A 1 8.73 -2.93 20.79
C VAL A 1 10.23 -3.16 20.59
N LYS A 2 10.73 -4.40 20.87
CA LYS A 2 12.17 -4.73 20.73
C LYS A 2 12.51 -5.22 19.32
N ALA A 3 11.61 -5.98 18.70
CA ALA A 3 11.73 -6.48 17.34
C ALA A 3 10.36 -6.87 16.82
N VAL A 4 10.22 -6.89 15.49
CA VAL A 4 9.04 -7.33 14.77
C VAL A 4 9.45 -8.47 13.84
N GLN A 5 8.71 -9.57 13.87
CA GLN A 5 8.89 -10.68 12.94
C GLN A 5 8.26 -10.31 11.59
N VAL A 6 8.90 -10.74 10.53
CA VAL A 6 8.45 -10.55 9.15
C VAL A 6 8.21 -11.91 8.54
N ASN A 7 6.99 -12.13 8.07
CA ASN A 7 6.57 -13.37 7.42
C ASN A 7 6.15 -13.09 5.98
N LEU A 8 6.21 -14.10 5.13
CA LEU A 8 5.77 -14.10 3.74
C LEU A 8 5.23 -15.50 3.40
N PHE A 9 4.03 -15.59 2.86
CA PHE A 9 3.39 -16.87 2.50
C PHE A 9 3.42 -17.90 3.63
N GLY A 10 3.18 -17.46 4.86
CA GLY A 10 3.23 -18.30 6.05
C GLY A 10 4.64 -18.70 6.53
N GLN A 11 5.71 -18.26 5.86
CA GLN A 11 7.09 -18.55 6.24
C GLN A 11 7.72 -17.38 7.01
N PHE A 12 8.47 -17.70 8.04
CA PHE A 12 9.29 -16.70 8.75
C PHE A 12 10.48 -16.27 7.89
N VAL A 13 10.43 -15.03 7.42
CA VAL A 13 11.46 -14.42 6.57
C VAL A 13 12.63 -13.88 7.39
N GLY A 14 12.32 -13.26 8.51
CA GLY A 14 13.32 -12.60 9.34
C GLY A 14 12.71 -11.64 10.36
N ALA A 15 13.52 -10.77 10.91
CA ALA A 15 13.08 -9.81 11.90
C ALA A 15 13.70 -8.43 11.69
N VAL A 16 12.95 -7.40 12.05
CA VAL A 16 13.40 -6.00 12.08
C VAL A 16 13.45 -5.49 13.53
N ALA A 17 14.53 -4.80 13.86
CA ALA A 17 14.76 -4.26 15.19
C ALA A 17 15.41 -2.87 15.12
N PRO A 18 15.37 -2.07 16.21
CA PRO A 18 16.07 -0.79 16.25
C PRO A 18 17.57 -0.95 15.98
N LEU A 19 18.13 -0.07 15.14
CA LEU A 19 19.55 -0.07 14.84
C LEU A 19 20.34 0.48 16.05
N ARG A 20 21.26 -0.32 16.55
CA ARG A 20 22.06 0.06 17.71
C ARG A 20 22.86 1.35 17.44
N GLY A 21 22.72 2.32 18.32
CA GLY A 21 23.45 3.60 18.25
C GLY A 21 22.89 4.60 17.25
N LYS A 22 21.77 4.31 16.58
CA LYS A 22 21.08 5.23 15.65
C LYS A 22 19.59 5.23 15.91
N PRO A 23 19.08 6.02 16.86
CA PRO A 23 17.64 6.14 17.13
C PRO A 23 16.85 6.54 15.88
N GLY A 24 15.66 5.95 15.71
CA GLY A 24 14.80 6.19 14.55
C GLY A 24 15.16 5.38 13.30
N PHE A 25 16.25 4.60 13.34
CA PHE A 25 16.62 3.69 12.25
C PHE A 25 16.53 2.23 12.69
N TYR A 26 16.33 1.35 11.70
CA TYR A 26 16.06 -0.05 11.93
C TYR A 26 16.95 -0.93 11.06
N GLU A 27 17.24 -2.12 11.56
CA GLU A 27 18.00 -3.16 10.87
C GLU A 27 17.12 -4.39 10.68
N PHE A 28 17.03 -4.86 9.47
CA PHE A 28 16.39 -6.13 9.14
C PHE A 28 17.45 -7.24 8.99
N SER A 29 17.12 -8.41 9.50
CA SER A 29 17.95 -9.62 9.35
C SER A 29 17.12 -10.76 8.80
N TYR A 30 17.58 -11.37 7.69
CA TYR A 30 16.98 -12.61 7.20
C TYR A 30 17.19 -13.77 8.18
N ALA A 31 16.15 -14.60 8.33
CA ALA A 31 16.25 -15.86 9.06
C ALA A 31 17.20 -16.84 8.35
N PRO A 32 18.01 -17.62 9.09
CA PRO A 32 18.94 -18.57 8.48
C PRO A 32 18.28 -19.58 7.56
N ASP A 33 17.08 -20.07 7.90
CA ASP A 33 16.37 -21.06 7.09
C ASP A 33 15.74 -20.44 5.86
N PHE A 34 15.21 -19.21 5.96
CA PHE A 34 14.72 -18.47 4.80
C PHE A 34 15.83 -18.22 3.77
N ARG A 35 17.04 -17.93 4.23
CA ARG A 35 18.19 -17.73 3.33
C ARG A 35 18.52 -18.98 2.49
N LYS A 36 18.25 -20.18 3.03
CA LYS A 36 18.46 -21.44 2.32
C LYS A 36 17.39 -21.70 1.24
N SER A 37 16.24 -21.05 1.31
CA SER A 37 15.17 -21.23 0.32
C SER A 37 15.55 -20.69 -1.06
N GLY A 38 16.46 -19.71 -1.13
CA GLY A 38 16.82 -19.02 -2.37
C GLY A 38 15.74 -18.06 -2.91
N LEU A 39 14.65 -17.84 -2.17
CA LEU A 39 13.56 -16.97 -2.58
C LEU A 39 13.95 -15.49 -2.40
N GLU A 40 14.29 -14.82 -3.49
CA GLU A 40 14.76 -13.43 -3.53
C GLU A 40 13.58 -12.45 -3.48
N ILE A 41 13.19 -12.03 -2.29
CA ILE A 41 12.05 -11.10 -2.07
C ILE A 41 12.39 -9.62 -2.23
N ALA A 42 13.67 -9.26 -2.23
CA ALA A 42 14.16 -7.90 -2.46
C ALA A 42 15.46 -7.94 -3.28
N PRO A 43 15.39 -8.40 -4.55
CA PRO A 43 16.53 -8.85 -5.34
C PRO A 43 17.52 -7.74 -5.72
N VAL A 44 17.17 -6.48 -5.51
CA VAL A 44 18.03 -5.35 -5.88
C VAL A 44 18.89 -4.89 -4.70
N LYS A 45 18.29 -4.57 -3.56
CA LYS A 45 18.97 -3.93 -2.42
C LYS A 45 19.26 -4.88 -1.27
N MET A 46 18.53 -5.99 -1.15
CA MET A 46 18.61 -6.89 -0.01
C MET A 46 18.71 -8.36 -0.45
N LYS A 47 19.62 -8.63 -1.38
CA LYS A 47 19.86 -9.99 -1.91
C LYS A 47 20.19 -10.98 -0.82
N LEU A 48 19.74 -12.23 -0.98
CA LEU A 48 20.12 -13.36 -0.13
C LEU A 48 21.59 -13.74 -0.35
N ASN A 49 22.50 -12.90 0.12
CA ASN A 49 23.94 -13.10 -0.03
C ASN A 49 24.50 -13.78 1.22
N ALA A 50 25.36 -14.79 1.03
CA ALA A 50 26.01 -15.48 2.14
C ALA A 50 26.86 -14.55 3.03
N ALA A 51 27.45 -13.49 2.47
CA ALA A 51 28.30 -12.55 3.20
C ALA A 51 27.53 -11.49 4.01
N LYS A 52 26.28 -11.18 3.62
CA LYS A 52 25.46 -10.12 4.25
C LYS A 52 24.05 -10.65 4.53
N ASN A 53 23.65 -10.64 5.81
CA ASN A 53 22.30 -11.04 6.22
C ASN A 53 21.55 -9.95 7.00
N ARG A 54 22.21 -8.83 7.27
CA ARG A 54 21.67 -7.68 8.00
C ARG A 54 21.68 -6.46 7.09
N PHE A 55 20.57 -5.74 7.06
CA PHE A 55 20.34 -4.62 6.15
C PHE A 55 19.79 -3.43 6.92
N SER A 56 20.54 -2.34 6.87
CA SER A 56 20.12 -1.04 7.39
C SER A 56 20.59 0.03 6.42
N PHE A 57 19.79 1.06 6.24
CA PHE A 57 20.02 2.12 5.25
C PHE A 57 19.76 3.50 5.88
N PRO A 58 20.61 3.92 6.84
CA PRO A 58 20.39 5.17 7.57
C PRO A 58 20.62 6.43 6.71
N GLU A 59 21.10 6.27 5.48
CA GLU A 59 21.24 7.34 4.48
C GLU A 59 19.94 7.65 3.74
N LEU A 60 18.92 6.78 3.84
CA LEU A 60 17.65 6.99 3.17
C LEU A 60 16.82 8.07 3.87
N ALA A 61 16.05 8.81 3.08
CA ALA A 61 15.16 9.85 3.57
C ALA A 61 14.13 9.28 4.58
N SER A 62 14.12 9.79 5.80
CA SER A 62 13.25 9.31 6.87
C SER A 62 11.76 9.57 6.59
N GLU A 63 11.42 10.62 5.83
CA GLU A 63 10.05 10.90 5.38
C GLU A 63 9.47 9.79 4.51
N THR A 64 10.29 9.23 3.62
CA THR A 64 9.88 8.19 2.67
C THR A 64 10.01 6.79 3.25
N PHE A 65 11.12 6.52 3.94
CA PHE A 65 11.47 5.17 4.36
C PHE A 65 11.29 4.91 5.86
N HIS A 66 10.95 5.93 6.64
CA HIS A 66 10.69 5.82 8.10
C HIS A 66 11.81 5.12 8.89
N GLY A 67 13.05 5.24 8.43
CA GLY A 67 14.22 4.58 8.99
C GLY A 67 14.32 3.08 8.69
N LEU A 68 13.45 2.53 7.87
CA LEU A 68 13.38 1.13 7.45
C LEU A 68 14.11 0.89 6.12
N PRO A 69 14.56 -0.35 5.83
CA PRO A 69 14.80 -0.79 4.46
C PRO A 69 13.55 -0.66 3.59
N GLY A 70 13.73 -0.33 2.30
CA GLY A 70 12.62 -0.11 1.36
C GLY A 70 11.58 -1.23 1.33
N LEU A 71 12.03 -2.50 1.36
CA LEU A 71 11.14 -3.68 1.44
C LEU A 71 10.06 -3.55 2.53
N LEU A 72 10.44 -3.06 3.72
CA LEU A 72 9.53 -2.95 4.86
C LEU A 72 8.79 -1.61 4.88
N ALA A 73 9.45 -0.55 4.42
CA ALA A 73 8.85 0.78 4.34
C ALA A 73 7.64 0.81 3.41
N ASP A 74 7.65 0.01 2.35
CA ASP A 74 6.57 -0.09 1.36
C ASP A 74 5.27 -0.68 1.94
N ALA A 75 5.38 -1.42 3.04
CA ALA A 75 4.21 -1.97 3.74
C ALA A 75 3.49 -0.92 4.61
N LEU A 76 4.15 0.21 4.89
CA LEU A 76 3.53 1.28 5.67
C LEU A 76 2.59 2.11 4.81
N PRO A 77 1.45 2.54 5.37
CA PRO A 77 0.53 3.41 4.66
C PRO A 77 1.08 4.83 4.51
N ASP A 78 0.50 5.58 3.58
CA ASP A 78 0.77 7.02 3.41
C ASP A 78 -0.01 7.88 4.40
N LYS A 79 -0.07 9.20 4.13
CA LYS A 79 -0.63 10.21 5.05
C LYS A 79 -2.01 9.84 5.62
N PHE A 80 -2.95 9.42 4.75
CA PHE A 80 -4.30 9.10 5.21
C PHE A 80 -4.30 7.87 6.14
N GLY A 81 -3.68 6.77 5.73
CA GLY A 81 -3.61 5.57 6.55
C GLY A 81 -2.80 5.77 7.83
N ASN A 82 -1.70 6.54 7.78
CA ASN A 82 -0.94 6.87 8.99
C ASN A 82 -1.75 7.67 10.00
N ALA A 83 -2.59 8.63 9.54
CA ALA A 83 -3.47 9.37 10.43
C ALA A 83 -4.52 8.47 11.12
N LEU A 84 -5.04 7.46 10.41
CA LEU A 84 -5.92 6.45 11.01
C LEU A 84 -5.18 5.57 12.03
N ILE A 85 -3.93 5.21 11.78
CA ILE A 85 -3.08 4.49 12.75
C ILE A 85 -2.85 5.34 14.01
N ASP A 86 -2.55 6.62 13.83
CA ASP A 86 -2.31 7.52 14.94
C ASP A 86 -3.56 7.64 15.83
N GLU A 87 -4.73 7.80 15.24
CA GLU A 87 -6.00 7.81 15.96
C GLU A 87 -6.27 6.51 16.71
N TYR A 88 -6.08 5.35 16.03
CA TYR A 88 -6.26 4.05 16.65
C TYR A 88 -5.36 3.87 17.88
N LEU A 89 -4.07 4.21 17.74
CA LEU A 89 -3.10 4.07 18.82
C LEU A 89 -3.33 5.10 19.92
N ALA A 90 -3.82 6.31 19.59
CA ALA A 90 -4.21 7.32 20.55
C ALA A 90 -5.40 6.87 21.42
N ARG A 91 -6.40 6.22 20.84
CA ARG A 91 -7.51 5.59 21.60
C ARG A 91 -7.02 4.51 22.58
N LYS A 92 -5.87 3.91 22.32
CA LYS A 92 -5.18 2.98 23.23
C LYS A 92 -4.27 3.66 24.23
N GLY A 93 -4.25 5.00 24.29
CA GLY A 93 -3.47 5.78 25.23
C GLY A 93 -2.01 6.02 24.83
N LEU A 94 -1.65 5.77 23.56
CA LEU A 94 -0.34 6.12 23.03
C LEU A 94 -0.36 7.54 22.46
N LEU A 95 0.57 8.38 22.91
CA LEU A 95 0.72 9.73 22.35
C LEU A 95 1.39 9.63 20.97
N PRO A 96 1.00 10.44 19.97
CA PRO A 96 1.53 10.40 18.61
C PRO A 96 3.06 10.45 18.54
N GLU A 97 3.71 11.27 19.38
CA GLU A 97 5.16 11.40 19.47
C GLU A 97 5.87 10.14 19.98
N ASN A 98 5.14 9.23 20.63
CA ASN A 98 5.66 7.97 21.16
C ASN A 98 5.43 6.78 20.22
N ILE A 99 4.73 7.00 19.09
CA ILE A 99 4.42 5.95 18.12
C ILE A 99 5.66 5.68 17.27
N THR A 100 6.27 4.53 17.47
CA THR A 100 7.43 4.09 16.69
C THR A 100 7.03 3.46 15.36
N THR A 101 7.94 3.46 14.39
CA THR A 101 7.75 2.77 13.11
C THR A 101 7.45 1.27 13.29
N LEU A 102 8.06 0.61 14.28
CA LEU A 102 7.75 -0.79 14.60
C LEU A 102 6.32 -1.00 15.08
N GLN A 103 5.76 -0.08 15.86
CA GLN A 103 4.35 -0.15 16.26
C GLN A 103 3.42 0.01 15.06
N ARG A 104 3.77 0.86 14.09
CA ARG A 104 3.03 0.98 12.81
C ARG A 104 3.07 -0.33 12.02
N LEU A 105 4.21 -1.00 11.94
CA LEU A 105 4.30 -2.32 11.30
C LEU A 105 3.43 -3.36 12.00
N LEU A 106 3.40 -3.38 13.34
CA LEU A 106 2.52 -4.28 14.11
C LEU A 106 1.04 -3.98 13.90
N TYR A 107 0.68 -2.68 13.78
CA TYR A 107 -0.68 -2.29 13.39
C TYR A 107 -1.04 -2.81 12.00
N VAL A 108 -0.13 -2.67 11.03
CA VAL A 108 -0.33 -3.21 9.68
C VAL A 108 -0.53 -4.73 9.75
N GLY A 109 0.28 -5.46 10.50
CA GLY A 109 0.14 -6.89 10.73
C GLY A 109 -0.01 -7.67 9.42
N LYS A 110 -1.17 -8.30 9.20
CA LYS A 110 -1.50 -9.07 7.98
C LYS A 110 -2.19 -8.25 6.87
N ARG A 111 -2.38 -6.94 7.09
CA ARG A 111 -3.18 -6.07 6.21
C ARG A 111 -2.38 -5.29 5.19
N SER A 112 -1.08 -5.55 5.06
CA SER A 112 -0.22 -4.86 4.11
C SER A 112 -0.71 -5.01 2.65
N MET A 113 -0.34 -4.04 1.82
CA MET A 113 -0.30 -4.28 0.39
C MET A 113 0.81 -5.30 0.09
N GLY A 114 0.58 -6.17 -0.88
CA GLY A 114 1.45 -7.33 -1.10
C GLY A 114 1.24 -8.43 -0.06
N ALA A 115 2.28 -9.23 0.21
CA ALA A 115 2.17 -10.44 1.01
C ALA A 115 3.00 -10.44 2.31
N LEU A 116 3.71 -9.35 2.64
CA LEU A 116 4.42 -9.27 3.91
C LEU A 116 3.45 -9.20 5.08
N GLU A 117 3.78 -9.90 6.15
CA GLU A 117 3.04 -9.92 7.41
C GLU A 117 3.97 -9.63 8.59
N PHE A 118 3.47 -8.93 9.59
CA PHE A 118 4.24 -8.46 10.74
C PHE A 118 3.67 -8.99 12.05
N GLU A 119 4.50 -9.62 12.88
CA GLU A 119 4.08 -10.24 14.14
C GLU A 119 4.95 -9.81 15.33
N PRO A 120 4.36 -9.81 16.55
CA PRO A 120 2.96 -10.10 16.85
C PRO A 120 2.04 -9.01 16.29
N ALA A 121 0.97 -9.40 15.57
CA ALA A 121 -0.03 -8.44 15.12
C ALA A 121 -0.79 -7.86 16.33
N GLU A 122 -1.34 -6.66 16.17
CA GLU A 122 -2.18 -6.04 17.20
C GLU A 122 -3.46 -6.87 17.37
N GLN A 123 -3.65 -7.43 18.57
CA GLN A 123 -4.70 -8.46 18.81
C GLN A 123 -6.14 -7.93 18.79
N ASP A 124 -6.32 -6.64 19.07
CA ASP A 124 -7.68 -6.05 19.13
C ASP A 124 -8.20 -5.58 17.76
N LEU A 125 -7.39 -5.67 16.71
CA LEU A 125 -7.90 -5.48 15.36
C LEU A 125 -8.64 -6.75 14.97
N ARG A 126 -9.85 -6.59 14.44
CA ARG A 126 -10.65 -7.74 13.96
C ARG A 126 -9.76 -8.59 13.07
N SER A 127 -9.30 -9.72 13.61
CA SER A 127 -8.36 -10.62 12.95
C SER A 127 -9.07 -11.64 12.06
N GLU A 128 -10.39 -11.73 12.18
CA GLU A 128 -11.23 -12.65 11.42
C GLU A 128 -12.10 -11.87 10.45
N ALA A 129 -12.19 -12.39 9.24
CA ALA A 129 -13.09 -11.91 8.20
C ALA A 129 -14.55 -12.10 8.65
N THR A 130 -15.00 -11.26 9.56
CA THR A 130 -16.43 -11.12 9.76
C THR A 130 -16.97 -10.39 8.55
N ALA A 131 -17.72 -11.08 7.70
CA ALA A 131 -18.43 -10.53 6.55
C ALA A 131 -19.57 -9.60 7.01
N VAL A 132 -19.26 -8.64 7.87
CA VAL A 132 -20.21 -7.61 8.27
C VAL A 132 -20.34 -6.65 7.11
N PRO A 133 -21.53 -6.50 6.52
CA PRO A 133 -21.77 -5.50 5.49
C PRO A 133 -21.42 -4.10 6.04
N LEU A 134 -20.71 -3.32 5.22
CA LEU A 134 -20.37 -1.94 5.52
C LEU A 134 -21.37 -1.02 4.84
N ASP A 135 -21.83 0.00 5.55
CA ASP A 135 -22.64 1.05 4.96
C ASP A 135 -21.75 2.07 4.24
N MET A 136 -21.98 2.27 2.94
CA MET A 136 -21.15 3.16 2.13
C MET A 136 -21.34 4.63 2.50
N ALA A 137 -22.55 5.04 2.90
CA ALA A 137 -22.81 6.43 3.30
C ALA A 137 -22.06 6.76 4.58
N ASP A 138 -22.04 5.84 5.54
CA ASP A 138 -21.28 5.99 6.79
C ASP A 138 -19.76 6.05 6.52
N LEU A 139 -19.23 5.16 5.66
CA LEU A 139 -17.82 5.19 5.28
C LEU A 139 -17.41 6.49 4.58
N VAL A 140 -18.26 7.02 3.70
CA VAL A 140 -18.03 8.29 3.01
C VAL A 140 -18.00 9.45 4.01
N GLU A 141 -18.92 9.49 4.95
CA GLU A 141 -18.96 10.56 5.97
C GLU A 141 -17.75 10.48 6.91
N ASP A 142 -17.33 9.28 7.30
CA ASP A 142 -16.12 9.09 8.11
C ASP A 142 -14.84 9.46 7.36
N ALA A 143 -14.74 9.13 6.08
CA ALA A 143 -13.64 9.57 5.23
C ALA A 143 -13.55 11.10 5.16
N ARG A 144 -14.69 11.81 5.09
CA ARG A 144 -14.77 13.28 5.12
C ARG A 144 -14.31 13.85 6.47
N ARG A 145 -14.76 13.25 7.58
CA ARG A 145 -14.34 13.65 8.93
C ARG A 145 -12.83 13.49 9.11
N ALA A 146 -12.29 12.35 8.67
CA ALA A 146 -10.87 12.09 8.72
C ALA A 146 -10.05 13.13 7.92
N LEU A 147 -10.51 13.50 6.71
CA LEU A 147 -9.87 14.54 5.90
C LEU A 147 -9.93 15.94 6.55
N LYS A 148 -10.94 16.23 7.37
CA LYS A 148 -11.05 17.48 8.15
C LYS A 148 -10.24 17.44 9.45
N GLY A 149 -9.58 16.33 9.77
CA GLY A 149 -8.86 16.14 11.03
C GLY A 149 -9.76 15.85 12.23
N GLU A 150 -11.05 15.55 12.01
CA GLU A 150 -12.03 15.24 13.06
C GLU A 150 -11.97 13.75 13.47
N PHE A 151 -10.76 13.22 13.66
CA PHE A 151 -10.50 11.78 13.87
C PHE A 151 -11.23 11.20 15.09
N SER A 152 -11.42 11.97 16.16
CA SER A 152 -12.14 11.53 17.36
C SER A 152 -13.61 11.12 17.11
N ARG A 153 -14.19 11.55 15.97
CA ARG A 153 -15.55 11.25 15.54
C ARG A 153 -15.65 10.19 14.45
N VAL A 154 -14.51 9.66 14.01
CA VAL A 154 -14.43 8.65 12.96
C VAL A 154 -14.80 7.30 13.54
N ALA A 155 -15.68 6.55 12.85
CA ALA A 155 -16.08 5.22 13.30
C ALA A 155 -14.92 4.21 13.20
N GLN A 156 -15.05 3.10 13.92
CA GLN A 156 -14.07 2.01 13.87
C GLN A 156 -13.99 1.39 12.47
N ASP A 157 -15.09 1.38 11.74
CA ASP A 157 -15.17 0.76 10.41
C ASP A 157 -14.19 1.40 9.41
N ILE A 158 -14.05 2.73 9.35
CA ILE A 158 -13.06 3.36 8.45
C ILE A 158 -11.62 3.09 8.91
N ILE A 159 -11.39 2.96 10.21
CA ILE A 159 -10.09 2.55 10.76
C ILE A 159 -9.77 1.12 10.34
N ASP A 160 -10.76 0.23 10.43
CA ASP A 160 -10.60 -1.18 10.08
C ASP A 160 -10.39 -1.41 8.57
N VAL A 161 -10.99 -0.60 7.71
CA VAL A 161 -10.78 -0.66 6.26
C VAL A 161 -9.73 0.32 5.75
N GLY A 162 -9.24 1.19 6.61
CA GLY A 162 -8.19 2.16 6.33
C GLY A 162 -6.95 1.47 5.81
N SER A 163 -6.46 1.94 4.70
CA SER A 163 -5.59 1.21 3.83
C SER A 163 -4.11 1.43 4.10
N SER A 164 -3.34 0.40 3.89
CA SER A 164 -1.89 0.45 3.68
C SER A 164 -1.49 0.98 2.31
N ALA A 165 -2.43 1.23 1.39
CA ALA A 165 -2.13 1.72 0.06
C ALA A 165 -1.67 3.18 0.06
N GLY A 166 -0.73 3.49 -0.82
CA GLY A 166 -0.13 4.80 -0.99
C GLY A 166 -1.09 5.90 -1.46
N GLY A 167 -0.71 7.17 -1.25
CA GLY A 167 -1.40 8.37 -1.73
C GLY A 167 -2.13 9.18 -0.65
N ALA A 168 -2.33 10.47 -0.91
CA ALA A 168 -2.86 11.44 0.06
C ALA A 168 -4.39 11.39 0.21
N ARG A 169 -5.12 10.83 -0.75
CA ARG A 169 -6.58 10.78 -0.77
C ARG A 169 -7.14 9.72 0.17
N ALA A 170 -8.33 9.98 0.71
CA ALA A 170 -9.09 8.98 1.47
C ALA A 170 -9.38 7.74 0.61
N LYS A 171 -9.09 6.58 1.14
CA LYS A 171 -9.25 5.29 0.46
C LYS A 171 -9.54 4.17 1.45
N ALA A 172 -10.10 3.09 0.96
CA ALA A 172 -10.38 1.89 1.72
C ALA A 172 -10.06 0.62 0.93
N VAL A 173 -9.64 -0.42 1.63
CA VAL A 173 -9.54 -1.77 1.07
C VAL A 173 -10.83 -2.49 1.39
N ILE A 174 -11.58 -2.84 0.34
CA ILE A 174 -12.90 -3.45 0.46
C ILE A 174 -12.97 -4.79 -0.25
N GLY A 175 -13.87 -5.65 0.23
CA GLY A 175 -14.45 -6.74 -0.52
C GLY A 175 -15.75 -6.26 -1.15
N TRP A 176 -15.91 -6.45 -2.45
CA TRP A 176 -17.12 -6.05 -3.17
C TRP A 176 -17.70 -7.23 -3.92
N HIS A 177 -19.04 -7.41 -3.82
CA HIS A 177 -19.75 -8.48 -4.51
C HIS A 177 -20.43 -7.94 -5.78
N PRO A 178 -20.00 -8.36 -7.00
CA PRO A 178 -20.48 -7.81 -8.28
C PRO A 178 -22.01 -7.96 -8.48
N GLY A 179 -22.60 -9.03 -7.98
CA GLY A 179 -24.03 -9.33 -8.19
C GLY A 179 -24.97 -8.61 -7.24
N THR A 180 -24.52 -8.26 -6.03
CA THR A 180 -25.37 -7.65 -4.99
C THR A 180 -24.97 -6.23 -4.63
N ASN A 181 -23.81 -5.76 -5.11
CA ASN A 181 -23.17 -4.49 -4.71
C ASN A 181 -22.88 -4.37 -3.20
N GLN A 182 -22.91 -5.48 -2.47
CA GLN A 182 -22.54 -5.48 -1.06
C GLN A 182 -21.04 -5.18 -0.90
N VAL A 183 -20.71 -4.44 0.16
CA VAL A 183 -19.35 -4.07 0.53
C VAL A 183 -19.07 -4.65 1.91
N VAL A 184 -17.89 -5.25 2.08
CA VAL A 184 -17.33 -5.73 3.34
C VAL A 184 -15.89 -5.24 3.49
N SER A 185 -15.26 -5.44 4.64
CA SER A 185 -13.82 -5.21 4.77
C SER A 185 -13.03 -6.14 3.84
N GLY A 186 -12.07 -5.58 3.08
CA GLY A 186 -11.16 -6.32 2.21
C GLY A 186 -9.76 -6.47 2.81
N GLN A 187 -9.58 -6.16 4.09
CA GLN A 187 -8.26 -6.21 4.75
C GLN A 187 -7.76 -7.65 4.98
N PHE A 188 -8.69 -8.58 5.08
CA PHE A 188 -8.43 -10.02 5.25
C PHE A 188 -9.07 -10.81 4.11
N GLU A 189 -9.28 -12.10 4.30
CA GLU A 189 -10.05 -12.92 3.36
C GLU A 189 -11.47 -12.37 3.18
N VAL A 190 -11.95 -12.41 1.96
CA VAL A 190 -13.33 -12.03 1.64
C VAL A 190 -14.18 -13.27 1.40
N PRO A 191 -15.50 -13.22 1.66
CA PRO A 191 -16.41 -14.34 1.42
C PRO A 191 -16.45 -14.75 -0.05
N GLU A 192 -16.95 -15.96 -0.31
CA GLU A 192 -17.19 -16.44 -1.67
C GLU A 192 -18.10 -15.47 -2.45
N GLY A 193 -17.73 -15.20 -3.70
CA GLY A 193 -18.42 -14.24 -4.56
C GLY A 193 -17.98 -12.79 -4.42
N PHE A 194 -17.19 -12.47 -3.38
CA PHE A 194 -16.59 -11.15 -3.23
C PHE A 194 -15.22 -11.08 -3.89
N GLU A 195 -14.83 -9.90 -4.32
CA GLU A 195 -13.53 -9.58 -4.90
C GLU A 195 -12.83 -8.50 -4.08
N HIS A 196 -11.49 -8.54 -4.04
CA HIS A 196 -10.69 -7.51 -3.37
C HIS A 196 -10.52 -6.25 -4.24
N TRP A 197 -10.91 -5.10 -3.69
CA TRP A 197 -10.83 -3.81 -4.36
C TRP A 197 -10.19 -2.74 -3.49
N LEU A 198 -9.52 -1.79 -4.13
CA LEU A 198 -9.11 -0.53 -3.53
C LEU A 198 -10.10 0.55 -3.96
N LEU A 199 -10.80 1.13 -3.00
CA LEU A 199 -11.75 2.22 -3.21
C LEU A 199 -11.10 3.55 -2.88
N LYS A 200 -11.21 4.53 -3.77
CA LYS A 200 -10.87 5.94 -3.54
C LYS A 200 -12.15 6.76 -3.42
N PHE A 201 -12.33 7.38 -2.28
CA PHE A 201 -13.52 8.17 -2.03
C PHE A 201 -13.52 9.46 -2.85
N ASP A 202 -14.64 9.75 -3.54
CA ASP A 202 -14.88 11.04 -4.19
C ASP A 202 -15.47 12.01 -3.16
N VAL A 203 -14.64 12.41 -2.21
CA VAL A 203 -14.97 13.35 -1.14
C VAL A 203 -14.17 14.62 -1.37
N GLY A 204 -14.84 15.71 -1.77
CA GLY A 204 -14.25 17.04 -1.85
C GLY A 204 -13.94 17.54 -0.43
N GLY A 205 -12.67 17.88 -0.17
CA GLY A 205 -12.29 18.62 1.04
C GLY A 205 -12.44 20.11 0.79
N ASP A 206 -13.13 20.81 1.69
CA ASP A 206 -13.10 22.27 1.72
C ASP A 206 -11.65 22.72 1.98
N GLY A 207 -10.98 23.29 1.01
CA GLY A 207 -9.85 24.15 1.20
C GLY A 207 -8.47 23.71 0.77
N GLN A 208 -8.16 22.44 0.55
CA GLN A 208 -6.80 22.04 0.11
C GLN A 208 -6.69 21.46 -1.31
N LEU A 209 -7.77 20.99 -1.91
CA LEU A 209 -7.79 20.41 -3.27
C LEU A 209 -8.98 20.89 -4.11
N GLY A 210 -9.65 21.97 -3.73
CA GLY A 210 -10.83 22.46 -4.43
C GLY A 210 -12.09 21.60 -4.20
N THR A 211 -13.24 22.14 -4.52
CA THR A 211 -14.52 21.42 -4.60
C THR A 211 -14.46 20.47 -5.81
N THR A 212 -13.98 19.27 -5.63
CA THR A 212 -13.83 18.32 -6.73
C THR A 212 -14.82 17.18 -6.62
N ALA A 213 -16.06 17.49 -6.86
CA ALA A 213 -17.01 16.49 -7.33
C ALA A 213 -16.53 16.00 -8.70
N GLY A 214 -16.19 14.72 -8.83
CA GLY A 214 -15.89 14.10 -10.11
C GLY A 214 -14.49 13.51 -10.31
N PHE A 215 -13.61 13.54 -9.31
CA PHE A 215 -12.29 12.88 -9.44
C PHE A 215 -12.41 11.38 -9.72
N GLY A 216 -13.38 10.70 -9.13
CA GLY A 216 -13.62 9.29 -9.43
C GLY A 216 -13.93 9.05 -10.90
N ARG A 217 -14.74 9.93 -11.51
CA ARG A 217 -15.04 9.87 -12.96
C ARG A 217 -13.84 10.20 -13.83
N ILE A 218 -13.00 11.14 -13.39
CA ILE A 218 -11.76 11.48 -14.10
C ILE A 218 -10.79 10.29 -14.08
N GLU A 219 -10.58 9.65 -12.93
CA GLU A 219 -9.73 8.46 -12.84
C GLU A 219 -10.28 7.31 -13.69
N TYR A 220 -11.61 7.12 -13.72
CA TYR A 220 -12.23 6.11 -14.54
C TYR A 220 -12.10 6.40 -16.04
N ALA A 221 -12.20 7.67 -16.45
CA ALA A 221 -11.97 8.07 -17.84
C ALA A 221 -10.51 7.78 -18.27
N HIS A 222 -9.53 8.05 -17.41
CA HIS A 222 -8.13 7.70 -17.66
C HIS A 222 -7.93 6.18 -17.79
N TYR A 223 -8.60 5.38 -16.95
CA TYR A 223 -8.61 3.93 -17.09
C TYR A 223 -9.12 3.48 -18.46
N LEU A 224 -10.25 4.02 -18.92
CA LEU A 224 -10.80 3.67 -20.25
C LEU A 224 -9.84 4.05 -21.37
N MET A 225 -9.26 5.26 -21.33
CA MET A 225 -8.26 5.71 -22.30
C MET A 225 -7.00 4.84 -22.29
N ALA A 226 -6.50 4.46 -21.12
CA ALA A 226 -5.32 3.61 -20.99
C ALA A 226 -5.57 2.22 -21.58
N ARG A 227 -6.73 1.63 -21.29
CA ARG A 227 -7.15 0.33 -21.88
C ARG A 227 -7.27 0.40 -23.40
N GLU A 228 -7.89 1.44 -23.93
CA GLU A 228 -8.00 1.67 -25.37
C GLU A 228 -6.63 1.86 -26.04
N ALA A 229 -5.69 2.49 -25.35
CA ALA A 229 -4.30 2.62 -25.78
C ALA A 229 -3.49 1.31 -25.67
N GLY A 230 -4.10 0.21 -25.19
CA GLY A 230 -3.44 -1.10 -25.06
C GLY A 230 -2.63 -1.29 -23.77
N VAL A 231 -2.73 -0.37 -22.81
CA VAL A 231 -2.10 -0.55 -21.50
C VAL A 231 -2.85 -1.62 -20.72
N GLU A 232 -2.15 -2.64 -20.25
CA GLU A 232 -2.70 -3.64 -19.35
C GLU A 232 -2.94 -3.04 -17.97
N MET A 233 -4.18 -3.07 -17.51
CA MET A 233 -4.60 -2.57 -16.20
C MET A 233 -5.55 -3.54 -15.53
N SER A 234 -5.56 -3.52 -14.20
CA SER A 234 -6.62 -4.16 -13.41
C SER A 234 -7.98 -3.55 -13.73
N ASP A 235 -9.04 -4.32 -13.56
CA ASP A 235 -10.39 -3.82 -13.75
C ASP A 235 -10.66 -2.64 -12.80
N CYS A 236 -11.27 -1.60 -13.36
CA CYS A 236 -11.72 -0.45 -12.61
C CYS A 236 -13.22 -0.24 -12.77
N ARG A 237 -13.85 0.33 -11.75
CA ARG A 237 -15.28 0.62 -11.73
C ARG A 237 -15.57 1.92 -10.98
N LEU A 238 -16.78 2.42 -11.19
CA LEU A 238 -17.36 3.45 -10.35
C LEU A 238 -18.36 2.81 -9.39
N LEU A 239 -18.22 3.10 -8.10
CA LEU A 239 -19.19 2.78 -7.07
C LEU A 239 -19.99 4.04 -6.78
N GLU A 240 -21.28 4.03 -7.10
CA GLU A 240 -22.14 5.20 -6.94
C GLU A 240 -22.79 5.19 -5.55
N GLU A 241 -22.72 6.31 -4.86
CA GLU A 241 -23.35 6.56 -3.56
C GLU A 241 -23.73 8.04 -3.45
N GLY A 242 -24.96 8.34 -3.05
CA GLY A 242 -25.42 9.70 -2.76
C GLY A 242 -25.16 10.74 -3.87
N GLY A 243 -25.20 10.32 -5.15
CA GLY A 243 -24.91 11.16 -6.32
C GLY A 243 -23.42 11.35 -6.61
N ARG A 244 -22.54 10.69 -5.84
CA ARG A 244 -21.08 10.63 -6.07
C ARG A 244 -20.70 9.37 -6.83
N ALA A 245 -19.54 9.39 -7.45
CA ALA A 245 -18.97 8.24 -8.13
C ALA A 245 -17.54 8.00 -7.62
N HIS A 246 -17.41 7.08 -6.72
CA HIS A 246 -16.14 6.67 -6.14
C HIS A 246 -15.39 5.77 -7.12
N PHE A 247 -14.10 6.04 -7.34
CA PHE A 247 -13.28 5.17 -8.18
C PHE A 247 -12.84 3.95 -7.39
N MET A 248 -12.99 2.77 -7.97
CA MET A 248 -12.40 1.57 -7.40
C MET A 248 -11.62 0.78 -8.44
N THR A 249 -10.53 0.18 -8.02
CA THR A 249 -9.68 -0.70 -8.82
C THR A 249 -9.52 -2.04 -8.14
N ARG A 250 -9.63 -3.12 -8.93
CA ARG A 250 -9.39 -4.48 -8.44
C ARG A 250 -7.95 -4.61 -8.00
N ARG A 251 -7.72 -5.18 -6.85
CA ARG A 251 -6.37 -5.37 -6.32
C ARG A 251 -5.61 -6.38 -7.17
N PHE A 252 -4.48 -5.94 -7.72
CA PHE A 252 -3.61 -6.78 -8.55
C PHE A 252 -2.66 -7.66 -7.69
N ASP A 253 -2.56 -7.37 -6.40
CA ASP A 253 -1.79 -8.15 -5.44
C ASP A 253 -2.62 -9.25 -4.74
N ARG A 254 -3.77 -9.58 -5.32
CA ARG A 254 -4.68 -10.65 -4.84
C ARG A 254 -5.17 -11.51 -6.00
N VAL A 255 -5.12 -12.82 -5.81
CA VAL A 255 -5.75 -13.82 -6.69
C VAL A 255 -6.73 -14.61 -5.82
N GLY A 256 -8.03 -14.27 -5.89
CA GLY A 256 -8.97 -14.67 -4.85
C GLY A 256 -8.49 -14.11 -3.51
N ASN A 257 -8.35 -14.96 -2.50
CA ASN A 257 -7.79 -14.61 -1.19
C ASN A 257 -6.25 -14.79 -1.08
N GLU A 258 -5.61 -15.35 -2.11
CA GLU A 258 -4.16 -15.50 -2.12
C GLU A 258 -3.44 -14.17 -2.36
N LYS A 259 -2.36 -13.95 -1.61
CA LYS A 259 -1.56 -12.74 -1.68
C LYS A 259 -0.39 -12.93 -2.66
N LEU A 260 -0.11 -11.94 -3.49
CA LEU A 260 1.14 -11.83 -4.24
C LEU A 260 2.09 -10.88 -3.52
N HIS A 261 3.38 -11.19 -3.50
CA HIS A 261 4.35 -10.24 -2.96
C HIS A 261 4.50 -9.05 -3.91
N MET A 262 4.55 -7.85 -3.34
CA MET A 262 4.64 -6.60 -4.10
C MET A 262 5.74 -5.71 -3.54
N GLN A 263 6.49 -5.07 -4.44
CA GLN A 263 7.36 -3.94 -4.11
C GLN A 263 7.19 -2.80 -5.13
N SER A 264 7.09 -1.57 -4.65
CA SER A 264 7.18 -0.41 -5.51
C SER A 264 8.61 -0.22 -6.05
N LEU A 265 8.74 0.51 -7.14
CA LEU A 265 10.04 0.92 -7.67
C LEU A 265 10.82 1.75 -6.63
N CYS A 266 10.10 2.60 -5.87
CA CYS A 266 10.65 3.34 -4.75
C CYS A 266 11.34 2.41 -3.75
N ALA A 267 10.65 1.38 -3.27
CA ALA A 267 11.16 0.44 -2.29
C ALA A 267 12.27 -0.47 -2.85
N LEU A 268 12.07 -0.97 -4.07
CA LEU A 268 12.98 -1.93 -4.70
C LEU A 268 14.35 -1.31 -5.01
N GLN A 269 14.37 -0.04 -5.42
CA GLN A 269 15.58 0.70 -5.82
C GLN A 269 16.04 1.72 -4.78
N HIS A 270 15.28 1.96 -3.71
CA HIS A 270 15.50 3.03 -2.74
C HIS A 270 15.48 4.42 -3.40
N LEU A 271 14.47 4.69 -4.24
CA LEU A 271 14.28 5.96 -4.94
C LEU A 271 13.22 6.80 -4.21
N ASP A 272 13.64 7.88 -3.58
CA ASP A 272 12.75 8.76 -2.81
C ASP A 272 11.73 9.44 -3.73
N PHE A 273 10.46 9.08 -3.58
CA PHE A 273 9.38 9.63 -4.40
C PHE A 273 9.03 11.09 -4.06
N ASN A 274 9.47 11.60 -2.91
CA ASN A 274 9.30 13.00 -2.53
C ASN A 274 10.33 13.95 -3.19
N MET A 275 11.22 13.43 -4.03
CA MET A 275 12.19 14.22 -4.78
C MET A 275 11.70 14.46 -6.22
N PRO A 276 10.99 15.57 -6.49
CA PRO A 276 10.49 15.84 -7.83
C PRO A 276 11.66 16.04 -8.83
N TYR A 277 11.46 15.57 -10.06
CA TYR A 277 12.41 15.68 -11.18
C TYR A 277 13.77 14.97 -11.00
N VAL A 278 13.95 14.17 -9.94
CA VAL A 278 15.20 13.42 -9.70
C VAL A 278 15.19 12.05 -10.38
N HIS A 279 14.02 11.43 -10.45
CA HIS A 279 13.85 10.09 -10.97
C HIS A 279 13.06 10.11 -12.28
N GLY A 280 13.52 9.34 -13.27
CA GLY A 280 12.86 9.24 -14.56
C GLY A 280 12.50 7.80 -14.92
N TYR A 281 11.81 7.64 -16.04
CA TYR A 281 11.42 6.33 -16.56
C TYR A 281 12.60 5.40 -16.89
N GLU A 282 13.79 5.98 -17.07
CA GLU A 282 15.00 5.18 -17.30
C GLU A 282 15.29 4.24 -16.14
N GLN A 283 15.14 4.68 -14.87
CA GLN A 283 15.30 3.80 -13.70
C GLN A 283 14.25 2.68 -13.70
N TYR A 284 13.01 2.96 -14.10
CA TYR A 284 11.97 1.96 -14.23
C TYR A 284 12.32 0.89 -15.27
N LEU A 285 12.67 1.30 -16.49
CA LEU A 285 13.04 0.38 -17.57
C LEU A 285 14.30 -0.43 -17.24
N ARG A 286 15.32 0.20 -16.65
CA ARG A 286 16.52 -0.49 -16.18
C ARG A 286 16.24 -1.53 -15.10
N THR A 287 15.25 -1.26 -14.24
CA THR A 287 14.83 -2.23 -13.21
C THR A 287 14.20 -3.46 -13.83
N ILE A 288 13.33 -3.30 -14.83
CA ILE A 288 12.73 -4.40 -15.59
C ILE A 288 13.81 -5.29 -16.22
N LEU A 289 14.83 -4.67 -16.84
CA LEU A 289 15.96 -5.39 -17.40
C LEU A 289 16.77 -6.14 -16.34
N ALA A 290 17.05 -5.50 -15.21
CA ALA A 290 17.80 -6.10 -14.10
C ALA A 290 17.06 -7.28 -13.46
N LEU A 291 15.73 -7.23 -13.41
CA LEU A 291 14.85 -8.31 -12.95
C LEU A 291 14.60 -9.38 -14.02
N LYS A 292 15.05 -9.15 -15.26
CA LYS A 292 14.88 -10.08 -16.40
C LYS A 292 13.42 -10.43 -16.70
N LEU A 293 12.52 -9.46 -16.61
CA LEU A 293 11.08 -9.68 -16.79
C LEU A 293 10.65 -9.88 -18.26
N GLY A 294 11.58 -9.75 -19.21
CA GLY A 294 11.34 -10.04 -20.62
C GLY A 294 10.78 -8.87 -21.44
N ALA A 295 10.56 -9.13 -22.74
CA ALA A 295 10.20 -8.10 -23.71
C ALA A 295 8.78 -7.57 -23.50
N VAL A 296 7.84 -8.43 -23.13
CA VAL A 296 6.44 -8.02 -22.88
C VAL A 296 6.34 -7.02 -21.75
N ALA A 297 7.09 -7.24 -20.64
CA ALA A 297 7.12 -6.28 -19.53
C ALA A 297 7.73 -4.93 -19.95
N LEU A 298 8.77 -4.94 -20.80
CA LEU A 298 9.37 -3.72 -21.35
C LEU A 298 8.39 -2.95 -22.26
N GLU A 299 7.68 -3.67 -23.13
CA GLU A 299 6.66 -3.08 -24.00
C GLU A 299 5.55 -2.41 -23.18
N GLN A 300 4.99 -3.14 -22.22
CA GLN A 300 3.97 -2.59 -21.32
C GLN A 300 4.49 -1.41 -20.50
N ALA A 301 5.72 -1.44 -20.05
CA ALA A 301 6.33 -0.31 -19.36
C ALA A 301 6.46 0.90 -20.27
N TRP A 302 6.92 0.70 -21.50
CA TRP A 302 7.00 1.78 -22.51
C TRP A 302 5.62 2.38 -22.79
N MET A 303 4.60 1.55 -22.99
CA MET A 303 3.24 2.01 -23.21
C MET A 303 2.70 2.85 -22.04
N ARG A 304 2.96 2.42 -20.78
CA ARG A 304 2.61 3.20 -19.59
C ARG A 304 3.32 4.55 -19.56
N CYS A 305 4.62 4.58 -19.87
CA CYS A 305 5.39 5.83 -19.93
C CYS A 305 4.83 6.77 -21.01
N ALA A 306 4.58 6.27 -22.21
CA ALA A 306 4.03 7.03 -23.31
C ALA A 306 2.62 7.57 -22.99
N PHE A 307 1.77 6.72 -22.38
CA PHE A 307 0.44 7.11 -21.94
C PHE A 307 0.48 8.19 -20.85
N ASN A 308 1.34 8.05 -19.84
CA ASN A 308 1.47 9.05 -18.77
C ASN A 308 1.86 10.42 -19.33
N VAL A 309 2.78 10.47 -20.28
CA VAL A 309 3.18 11.72 -20.96
C VAL A 309 2.02 12.29 -21.79
N ALA A 310 1.36 11.46 -22.59
CA ALA A 310 0.26 11.89 -23.45
C ALA A 310 -0.98 12.34 -22.67
N ALA A 311 -1.28 11.67 -21.57
CA ALA A 311 -2.41 11.98 -20.68
C ALA A 311 -2.09 13.05 -19.63
N VAL A 312 -0.88 13.63 -19.66
CA VAL A 312 -0.40 14.64 -18.71
C VAL A 312 -0.57 14.16 -17.25
N ASN A 313 -0.20 12.90 -16.98
CA ASN A 313 -0.16 12.40 -15.62
C ASN A 313 1.01 13.04 -14.86
N CYS A 314 0.72 13.89 -13.87
CA CYS A 314 1.71 14.56 -13.06
C CYS A 314 2.01 13.86 -11.71
N ASP A 315 1.44 12.67 -11.49
CA ASP A 315 1.59 11.89 -10.25
C ASP A 315 2.27 10.53 -10.52
N ASP A 316 3.14 10.48 -11.51
CA ASP A 316 3.85 9.28 -11.97
C ASP A 316 5.19 9.02 -11.25
N HIS A 317 5.21 9.28 -9.96
CA HIS A 317 6.40 9.08 -9.12
C HIS A 317 6.72 7.59 -8.85
N THR A 318 7.92 7.31 -8.35
CA THR A 318 8.48 5.95 -8.20
C THR A 318 7.66 5.00 -7.32
N LYS A 319 6.80 5.49 -6.43
CA LYS A 319 5.91 4.68 -5.60
C LYS A 319 4.65 4.20 -6.35
N ASN A 320 4.35 4.80 -7.51
CA ASN A 320 3.21 4.42 -8.36
C ASN A 320 3.54 3.32 -9.37
N PHE A 321 4.79 2.87 -9.44
CA PHE A 321 5.21 1.70 -10.20
C PHE A 321 5.53 0.57 -9.22
N ALA A 322 5.02 -0.62 -9.47
CA ALA A 322 5.25 -1.77 -8.62
C ALA A 322 5.57 -3.02 -9.43
N PHE A 323 6.19 -3.97 -8.76
CA PHE A 323 6.55 -5.28 -9.27
C PHE A 323 5.92 -6.34 -8.38
N LEU A 324 5.38 -7.36 -9.00
CA LEU A 324 4.76 -8.51 -8.33
C LEU A 324 5.69 -9.72 -8.41
N MET A 325 5.60 -10.57 -7.41
CA MET A 325 6.21 -11.88 -7.34
C MET A 325 5.15 -12.87 -6.86
N ASP A 326 4.91 -13.88 -7.65
CA ASP A 326 4.09 -15.07 -7.39
C ASP A 326 4.90 -16.21 -6.76
#